data_cf27c84ea08a031313b4b5541f8aa27a
#
_entry.id   cf27c84ea08a031313b4b5541f8aa27a
#
_cell.length_a   1.000
_cell.length_b   1.000
_cell.length_c   1.000
_cell.angle_alpha   90.00
_cell.angle_beta   90.00
_cell.angle_gamma   90.00
#
_symmetry.space_group_name_H-M   'P 1'
#
loop_
_entity.id
_entity.type
_entity.pdbx_description
1 polymer ?
#
loop_
_entity_poly.entity_id
_entity_poly.type
_entity_poly.pdbx_seq_one_letter_code
_entity_poly.pdbx_strand_id
1 'polypeptide(L)'
;MTNHDEAAAVRPLTLAWVSRHLEAGERIVKTEALHGGITAEIRRLTIATRDGSTRDLVLRTFVNVEHAEDGLNREADALTLLTGTGVPAPGLVAVDPTAVHCEYPSLLRTHLAGRTVLDDEGLETRVPLLARQLVAIHALRPAVRPPEYVTLTTADSVVPPKGADAAAWAAAIDVIRKPPPPCEGRFLHRDFQPGNVLFDVPPSRPADARITGVVDWAATSWGPADLDVAHCSTNLALLHGPAWGLRFSEAYEEAGGVLAATANERLYWQVRDGLACSEEVQQVAKTWREAGRPELTTRTVEERLNACVTALMDALA
;
A
#
# COMPACT_ATOMS: atom_id res chain seq x y z
N MET A 1 11.04 19.16 -22.14
CA MET A 1 12.07 18.94 -21.10
C MET A 1 11.88 20.01 -20.06
N THR A 2 10.95 19.79 -19.14
CA THR A 2 10.64 20.71 -18.04
C THR A 2 11.28 20.16 -16.79
N ASN A 3 12.08 21.01 -16.17
CA ASN A 3 12.93 20.83 -14.98
C ASN A 3 12.21 20.20 -13.77
N HIS A 4 11.95 18.90 -13.81
CA HIS A 4 11.65 18.14 -12.57
C HIS A 4 12.94 17.70 -11.85
N ASP A 5 14.12 17.81 -12.48
CA ASP A 5 15.40 17.43 -11.87
C ASP A 5 15.97 18.48 -10.89
N GLU A 6 15.50 19.72 -10.92
CA GLU A 6 15.97 20.76 -9.99
C GLU A 6 15.21 20.78 -8.65
N ALA A 7 14.00 20.24 -8.58
CA ALA A 7 13.23 20.21 -7.33
C ALA A 7 13.73 19.19 -6.30
N ALA A 8 14.66 18.33 -6.71
CA ALA A 8 15.22 17.29 -5.87
C ALA A 8 16.59 17.68 -5.30
N ALA A 9 16.78 18.96 -4.99
CA ALA A 9 18.02 19.41 -4.32
C ALA A 9 18.22 18.63 -3.03
N VAL A 10 19.40 18.06 -2.91
CA VAL A 10 19.91 17.40 -1.71
C VAL A 10 19.77 18.38 -0.54
N ARG A 11 18.86 18.08 0.39
CA ARG A 11 18.59 18.93 1.57
C ARG A 11 19.73 18.76 2.57
N PRO A 12 20.53 19.81 2.86
CA PRO A 12 21.75 19.67 3.67
C PRO A 12 21.51 19.19 5.09
N LEU A 13 20.45 19.69 5.77
CA LEU A 13 20.12 19.27 7.14
C LEU A 13 19.69 17.81 7.17
N THR A 14 18.84 17.40 6.24
CA THR A 14 18.39 16.00 6.12
C THR A 14 19.56 15.06 5.85
N LEU A 15 20.50 15.41 4.99
CA LEU A 15 21.69 14.58 4.77
C LEU A 15 22.63 14.54 5.97
N ALA A 16 22.78 15.67 6.67
CA ALA A 16 23.53 15.69 7.91
C ALA A 16 22.87 14.81 8.99
N TRP A 17 21.52 14.82 9.05
CA TRP A 17 20.79 13.93 9.92
C TRP A 17 20.98 12.46 9.53
N VAL A 18 20.85 12.10 8.26
CA VAL A 18 21.16 10.72 7.79
C VAL A 18 22.57 10.32 8.19
N SER A 19 23.56 11.18 7.96
CA SER A 19 24.96 10.86 8.27
C SER A 19 25.23 10.58 9.73
N ARG A 20 24.44 11.15 10.66
CA ARG A 20 24.51 10.83 12.10
C ARG A 20 24.00 9.44 12.49
N HIS A 21 23.20 8.82 11.61
CA HIS A 21 22.64 7.48 11.79
C HIS A 21 23.38 6.40 11.00
N LEU A 22 24.47 6.77 10.32
CA LEU A 22 25.38 5.81 9.70
C LEU A 22 26.40 5.27 10.72
N GLU A 23 26.92 4.09 10.45
CA GLU A 23 28.00 3.52 11.26
C GLU A 23 29.31 4.32 11.06
N ALA A 24 30.19 4.23 12.03
CA ALA A 24 31.49 4.93 11.97
C ALA A 24 32.29 4.50 10.73
N GLY A 25 32.63 5.45 9.87
CA GLY A 25 33.35 5.23 8.63
C GLY A 25 32.48 4.98 7.39
N GLU A 26 31.17 4.89 7.55
CA GLU A 26 30.22 4.90 6.42
C GLU A 26 29.99 6.33 5.92
N ARG A 27 29.67 6.44 4.62
CA ARG A 27 29.32 7.72 4.01
C ARG A 27 28.35 7.55 2.86
N ILE A 28 27.51 8.55 2.63
CA ILE A 28 26.65 8.63 1.45
C ILE A 28 27.54 8.89 0.22
N VAL A 29 27.44 8.03 -0.80
CA VAL A 29 28.21 8.17 -2.06
C VAL A 29 27.31 8.46 -3.25
N LYS A 30 25.99 8.17 -3.17
CA LYS A 30 25.03 8.42 -4.23
C LYS A 30 23.66 8.67 -3.66
N THR A 31 22.88 9.54 -4.32
CA THR A 31 21.46 9.74 -4.06
C THR A 31 20.68 9.66 -5.36
N GLU A 32 19.60 8.89 -5.39
CA GLU A 32 18.73 8.70 -6.56
C GLU A 32 17.28 8.89 -6.15
N ALA A 33 16.50 9.63 -6.95
CA ALA A 33 15.07 9.69 -6.76
C ALA A 33 14.45 8.34 -7.12
N LEU A 34 13.52 7.86 -6.29
CA LEU A 34 12.67 6.71 -6.60
C LEU A 34 11.28 7.23 -6.96
N HIS A 35 10.69 6.63 -7.99
CA HIS A 35 9.33 6.94 -8.41
C HIS A 35 8.34 6.15 -7.54
N GLY A 36 7.19 6.74 -7.21
CA GLY A 36 6.09 6.00 -6.55
C GLY A 36 5.58 6.55 -5.22
N GLY A 37 5.95 7.74 -4.79
CA GLY A 37 5.33 8.39 -3.62
C GLY A 37 4.28 9.43 -4.03
N ILE A 38 3.04 9.31 -3.55
CA ILE A 38 1.99 10.34 -3.77
C ILE A 38 2.19 11.51 -2.79
N THR A 39 2.56 11.21 -1.57
CA THR A 39 2.62 12.16 -0.44
C THR A 39 4.04 12.51 0.00
N ALA A 40 5.04 11.78 -0.46
CA ALA A 40 6.43 11.93 -0.03
C ALA A 40 7.41 11.80 -1.20
N GLU A 41 8.51 12.54 -1.11
CA GLU A 41 9.69 12.28 -1.94
C GLU A 41 10.41 11.05 -1.40
N ILE A 42 10.73 10.10 -2.29
CA ILE A 42 11.45 8.88 -1.92
C ILE A 42 12.81 8.89 -2.62
N ARG A 43 13.88 8.65 -1.86
CA ARG A 43 15.24 8.59 -2.37
C ARG A 43 15.95 7.33 -1.93
N ARG A 44 16.66 6.71 -2.85
CA ARG A 44 17.64 5.68 -2.56
C ARG A 44 18.98 6.35 -2.27
N LEU A 45 19.58 6.00 -1.15
CA LEU A 45 20.89 6.46 -0.72
C LEU A 45 21.86 5.28 -0.77
N THR A 46 22.90 5.35 -1.60
CA THR A 46 23.96 4.34 -1.59
C THR A 46 25.01 4.76 -0.57
N ILE A 47 25.28 3.88 0.37
CA ILE A 47 26.20 4.07 1.47
C ILE A 47 27.45 3.23 1.23
N ALA A 48 28.61 3.86 1.15
CA ALA A 48 29.89 3.15 1.17
C ALA A 48 30.19 2.71 2.60
N THR A 49 30.48 1.43 2.81
CA THR A 49 30.81 0.83 4.08
C THR A 49 32.32 0.81 4.32
N ARG A 50 32.73 0.52 5.54
CA ARG A 50 34.15 0.54 5.95
C ARG A 50 35.01 -0.51 5.24
N ASP A 51 34.42 -1.63 4.86
CA ASP A 51 35.10 -2.73 4.14
C ASP A 51 35.20 -2.51 2.62
N GLY A 52 34.71 -1.37 2.12
CA GLY A 52 34.72 -1.02 0.72
C GLY A 52 33.51 -1.55 -0.07
N SER A 53 32.58 -2.23 0.58
CA SER A 53 31.29 -2.60 -0.01
C SER A 53 30.30 -1.44 0.00
N THR A 54 29.11 -1.66 -0.53
CA THR A 54 28.01 -0.69 -0.48
C THR A 54 26.72 -1.34 0.03
N ARG A 55 25.92 -0.55 0.72
CA ARG A 55 24.53 -0.90 1.08
C ARG A 55 23.60 0.25 0.75
N ASP A 56 22.33 -0.04 0.58
CA ASP A 56 21.35 0.98 0.26
C ASP A 56 20.39 1.25 1.42
N LEU A 57 20.06 2.52 1.59
CA LEU A 57 18.98 2.99 2.46
C LEU A 57 17.93 3.70 1.61
N VAL A 58 16.74 3.82 2.14
CA VAL A 58 15.65 4.61 1.56
C VAL A 58 15.29 5.73 2.52
N LEU A 59 15.39 6.95 2.02
CA LEU A 59 14.94 8.17 2.68
C LEU A 59 13.56 8.54 2.13
N ARG A 60 12.59 8.69 3.02
CA ARG A 60 11.24 9.19 2.71
C ARG A 60 11.08 10.54 3.37
N THR A 61 10.71 11.58 2.60
CA THR A 61 10.60 12.96 3.07
C THR A 61 9.25 13.53 2.68
N PHE A 62 8.48 14.00 3.66
CA PHE A 62 7.14 14.54 3.46
C PHE A 62 7.20 16.04 3.26
N VAL A 63 7.15 16.49 2.01
CA VAL A 63 7.18 17.91 1.66
C VAL A 63 5.84 18.61 1.89
N ASN A 64 4.74 17.84 1.92
CA ASN A 64 3.45 18.30 2.42
C ASN A 64 3.31 17.83 3.87
N VAL A 65 3.35 18.76 4.82
CA VAL A 65 3.45 18.47 6.26
C VAL A 65 2.12 18.16 6.93
N GLU A 66 0.99 18.38 6.26
CA GLU A 66 -0.31 18.06 6.83
C GLU A 66 -0.43 16.56 7.11
N HIS A 67 -0.65 16.19 8.38
CA HIS A 67 -0.72 14.79 8.86
C HIS A 67 0.57 13.94 8.69
N ALA A 68 1.71 14.53 8.30
CA ALA A 68 2.97 13.79 8.13
C ALA A 68 3.46 13.15 9.43
N GLU A 69 3.34 13.84 10.56
CA GLU A 69 3.79 13.37 11.88
C GLU A 69 3.11 12.07 12.28
N ASP A 70 1.79 12.01 12.22
CA ASP A 70 1.02 10.81 12.58
C ASP A 70 1.35 9.61 11.69
N GLY A 71 1.47 9.83 10.38
CA GLY A 71 1.83 8.79 9.42
C GLY A 71 3.24 8.25 9.64
N LEU A 72 4.21 9.13 9.88
CA LEU A 72 5.60 8.74 10.15
C LEU A 72 5.76 8.00 11.47
N ASN A 73 5.09 8.43 12.52
CA ASN A 73 5.10 7.72 13.80
C ASN A 73 4.49 6.32 13.65
N ARG A 74 3.34 6.19 12.97
CA ARG A 74 2.73 4.87 12.69
C ARG A 74 3.64 3.97 11.86
N GLU A 75 4.29 4.50 10.80
CA GLU A 75 5.24 3.72 10.01
C GLU A 75 6.43 3.27 10.85
N ALA A 76 7.00 4.14 11.67
CA ALA A 76 8.12 3.81 12.55
C ALA A 76 7.75 2.74 13.59
N ASP A 77 6.59 2.85 14.22
CA ASP A 77 6.06 1.87 15.17
C ASP A 77 5.81 0.52 14.49
N ALA A 78 5.20 0.53 13.30
CA ALA A 78 4.96 -0.69 12.53
C ALA A 78 6.27 -1.39 12.13
N LEU A 79 7.27 -0.66 11.60
CA LEU A 79 8.56 -1.22 11.23
C LEU A 79 9.32 -1.78 12.45
N THR A 80 9.21 -1.12 13.59
CA THR A 80 9.77 -1.61 14.86
C THR A 80 9.12 -2.93 15.28
N LEU A 81 7.79 -3.01 15.22
CA LEU A 81 7.01 -4.20 15.52
C LEU A 81 7.35 -5.37 14.59
N LEU A 82 7.55 -5.08 13.30
CA LEU A 82 7.84 -6.09 12.29
C LEU A 82 9.26 -6.65 12.37
N THR A 83 10.16 -5.99 13.10
CA THR A 83 11.54 -6.44 13.27
C THR A 83 11.57 -7.84 13.89
N GLY A 84 12.26 -8.77 13.22
CA GLY A 84 12.38 -10.17 13.66
C GLY A 84 11.14 -11.04 13.42
N THR A 85 10.09 -10.51 12.78
CA THR A 85 8.97 -11.33 12.28
C THR A 85 9.32 -11.96 10.93
N GLY A 86 8.47 -12.88 10.46
CA GLY A 86 8.60 -13.46 9.11
C GLY A 86 8.08 -12.56 7.98
N VAL A 87 7.56 -11.37 8.28
CA VAL A 87 7.06 -10.41 7.28
C VAL A 87 8.24 -9.64 6.68
N PRO A 88 8.42 -9.65 5.35
CA PRO A 88 9.54 -8.97 4.70
C PRO A 88 9.29 -7.45 4.63
N ALA A 89 9.50 -6.74 5.74
CA ALA A 89 9.37 -5.30 5.87
C ALA A 89 10.75 -4.62 5.95
N PRO A 90 10.87 -3.33 5.56
CA PRO A 90 12.10 -2.57 5.76
C PRO A 90 12.46 -2.47 7.25
N GLY A 91 13.75 -2.50 7.57
CA GLY A 91 14.22 -2.14 8.91
C GLY A 91 14.19 -0.62 9.13
N LEU A 92 13.62 -0.17 10.24
CA LEU A 92 13.70 1.24 10.63
C LEU A 92 15.15 1.58 11.01
N VAL A 93 15.67 2.68 10.48
CA VAL A 93 16.98 3.23 10.86
C VAL A 93 16.79 4.45 11.76
N ALA A 94 15.97 5.42 11.31
CA ALA A 94 15.67 6.63 12.09
C ALA A 94 14.38 7.29 11.59
N VAL A 95 13.76 8.10 12.46
CA VAL A 95 12.61 8.93 12.11
C VAL A 95 12.73 10.31 12.75
N ASP A 96 12.35 11.35 12.00
CA ASP A 96 12.24 12.74 12.44
C ASP A 96 10.85 13.26 12.02
N PRO A 97 9.80 12.92 12.79
CA PRO A 97 8.41 13.14 12.37
C PRO A 97 7.99 14.61 12.42
N THR A 98 8.70 15.43 13.18
CA THR A 98 8.40 16.85 13.38
C THR A 98 9.43 17.79 12.75
N ALA A 99 10.35 17.25 11.94
CA ALA A 99 11.42 18.00 11.26
C ALA A 99 12.31 18.83 12.24
N VAL A 100 12.64 18.28 13.40
CA VAL A 100 13.57 18.93 14.35
C VAL A 100 14.98 18.97 13.82
N HIS A 101 15.35 18.00 13.00
CA HIS A 101 16.71 17.80 12.48
C HIS A 101 16.77 17.86 10.95
N CYS A 102 15.67 17.73 10.26
CA CYS A 102 15.55 17.74 8.80
C CYS A 102 14.85 19.02 8.32
N GLU A 103 14.92 19.31 7.02
CA GLU A 103 14.10 20.38 6.43
C GLU A 103 12.61 20.06 6.42
N TYR A 104 12.27 18.77 6.41
CA TYR A 104 10.89 18.26 6.41
C TYR A 104 10.82 16.96 7.20
N PRO A 105 9.63 16.58 7.70
CA PRO A 105 9.41 15.29 8.33
C PRO A 105 9.96 14.15 7.49
N SER A 106 10.79 13.30 8.08
CA SER A 106 11.56 12.31 7.33
C SER A 106 11.68 10.97 8.07
N LEU A 107 11.77 9.88 7.30
CA LEU A 107 12.01 8.52 7.78
C LEU A 107 13.12 7.88 6.95
N LEU A 108 14.08 7.25 7.64
CA LEU A 108 15.18 6.49 7.06
C LEU A 108 15.00 5.02 7.37
N ARG A 109 15.03 4.17 6.34
CA ARG A 109 14.85 2.72 6.43
C ARG A 109 15.80 1.96 5.52
N THR A 110 15.94 0.65 5.75
CA THR A 110 16.70 -0.22 4.85
C THR A 110 16.01 -0.33 3.50
N HIS A 111 16.82 -0.51 2.45
CA HIS A 111 16.32 -0.83 1.12
C HIS A 111 15.99 -2.32 1.03
N LEU A 112 14.85 -2.66 0.42
CA LEU A 112 14.50 -4.02 0.08
C LEU A 112 14.75 -4.28 -1.40
N ALA A 113 15.30 -5.44 -1.73
CA ALA A 113 15.47 -5.87 -3.11
C ALA A 113 14.13 -6.23 -3.75
N GLY A 114 14.07 -6.17 -5.07
CA GLY A 114 12.86 -6.49 -5.83
C GLY A 114 12.22 -5.25 -6.46
N ARG A 115 11.10 -5.47 -7.12
CA ARG A 115 10.33 -4.42 -7.81
C ARG A 115 8.84 -4.68 -7.68
N THR A 116 8.04 -3.64 -7.79
CA THR A 116 6.59 -3.77 -7.99
C THR A 116 6.31 -4.38 -9.37
N VAL A 117 5.27 -5.21 -9.46
CA VAL A 117 4.87 -5.88 -10.71
C VAL A 117 3.38 -5.63 -10.91
N LEU A 118 3.06 -4.71 -11.81
CA LEU A 118 1.69 -4.26 -12.06
C LEU A 118 1.13 -4.76 -13.41
N ASP A 119 1.93 -5.48 -14.22
CA ASP A 119 1.47 -6.07 -15.48
C ASP A 119 0.46 -7.23 -15.28
N ASP A 120 -0.19 -7.65 -16.37
CA ASP A 120 -1.19 -8.70 -16.33
C ASP A 120 -0.58 -10.11 -16.40
N GLU A 121 0.74 -10.23 -16.63
CA GLU A 121 1.44 -11.49 -16.78
C GLU A 121 1.69 -12.16 -15.41
N GLY A 122 1.40 -13.44 -15.26
CA GLY A 122 1.69 -14.21 -14.05
C GLY A 122 0.79 -13.91 -12.84
N LEU A 123 -0.40 -13.34 -13.04
CA LEU A 123 -1.37 -13.08 -11.96
C LEU A 123 -1.79 -14.36 -11.23
N GLU A 124 -1.92 -15.49 -11.94
CA GLU A 124 -2.24 -16.80 -11.35
C GLU A 124 -1.20 -17.23 -10.28
N THR A 125 0.04 -16.77 -10.40
CA THR A 125 1.09 -17.02 -9.41
C THR A 125 1.11 -15.94 -8.33
N ARG A 126 0.98 -14.66 -8.73
CA ARG A 126 1.13 -13.52 -7.79
C ARG A 126 -0.05 -13.37 -6.84
N VAL A 127 -1.28 -13.60 -7.29
CA VAL A 127 -2.47 -13.45 -6.41
C VAL A 127 -2.42 -14.40 -5.21
N PRO A 128 -2.12 -15.70 -5.34
CA PRO A 128 -1.90 -16.56 -4.19
C PRO A 128 -0.71 -16.17 -3.30
N LEU A 129 0.35 -15.55 -3.87
CA LEU A 129 1.48 -15.03 -3.08
C LEU A 129 1.04 -13.84 -2.21
N LEU A 130 0.32 -12.90 -2.80
CA LEU A 130 -0.27 -11.77 -2.07
C LEU A 130 -1.17 -12.24 -0.94
N ALA A 131 -2.05 -13.21 -1.21
CA ALA A 131 -2.96 -13.78 -0.21
C ALA A 131 -2.20 -14.40 0.98
N ARG A 132 -1.20 -15.25 0.71
CA ARG A 132 -0.36 -15.85 1.76
C ARG A 132 0.40 -14.80 2.58
N GLN A 133 0.92 -13.76 1.91
CA GLN A 133 1.62 -12.68 2.60
C GLN A 133 0.67 -11.91 3.52
N LEU A 134 -0.54 -11.64 3.08
CA LEU A 134 -1.53 -10.93 3.88
C LEU A 134 -2.00 -11.77 5.07
N VAL A 135 -2.17 -13.09 4.90
CA VAL A 135 -2.45 -14.02 6.02
C VAL A 135 -1.33 -13.97 7.05
N ALA A 136 -0.06 -13.95 6.62
CA ALA A 136 1.08 -13.84 7.53
C ALA A 136 1.08 -12.51 8.32
N ILE A 137 0.70 -11.40 7.69
CA ILE A 137 0.55 -10.10 8.34
C ILE A 137 -0.57 -10.17 9.39
N HIS A 138 -1.74 -10.67 9.04
CA HIS A 138 -2.90 -10.78 9.94
C HIS A 138 -2.70 -11.80 11.09
N ALA A 139 -1.75 -12.71 10.95
CA ALA A 139 -1.37 -13.64 12.02
C ALA A 139 -0.54 -13.00 13.14
N LEU A 140 0.02 -11.81 12.92
CA LEU A 140 0.80 -11.10 13.93
C LEU A 140 -0.05 -10.76 15.16
N ARG A 141 0.58 -10.86 16.32
CA ARG A 141 -0.03 -10.54 17.62
C ARG A 141 0.88 -9.57 18.35
N PRO A 142 0.77 -8.26 18.02
CA PRO A 142 1.60 -7.24 18.66
C PRO A 142 1.31 -7.14 20.16
N ALA A 143 2.35 -6.93 20.96
CA ALA A 143 2.21 -6.68 22.40
C ALA A 143 1.49 -5.35 22.67
N VAL A 144 1.72 -4.35 21.82
CA VAL A 144 1.00 -3.07 21.79
C VAL A 144 0.23 -2.99 20.48
N ARG A 145 -1.09 -2.87 20.57
CA ARG A 145 -1.94 -2.75 19.39
C ARG A 145 -1.79 -1.37 18.75
N PRO A 146 -1.72 -1.29 17.41
CA PRO A 146 -1.81 -0.01 16.72
C PRO A 146 -3.19 0.62 16.94
N PRO A 147 -3.39 1.89 16.59
CA PRO A 147 -4.70 2.54 16.66
C PRO A 147 -5.77 1.77 15.90
N GLU A 148 -7.01 1.87 16.36
CA GLU A 148 -8.15 1.32 15.64
C GLU A 148 -8.25 1.93 14.23
N TYR A 149 -8.75 1.16 13.28
CA TYR A 149 -8.94 1.63 11.92
C TYR A 149 -9.92 2.81 11.84
N VAL A 150 -9.66 3.71 10.92
CA VAL A 150 -10.56 4.81 10.60
C VAL A 150 -11.26 4.52 9.27
N THR A 151 -12.54 4.84 9.18
CA THR A 151 -13.29 4.75 7.93
C THR A 151 -12.96 5.94 7.03
N LEU A 152 -12.56 5.66 5.78
CA LEU A 152 -12.13 6.69 4.84
C LEU A 152 -13.30 7.36 4.11
N THR A 153 -14.46 6.70 4.00
CA THR A 153 -15.63 7.25 3.31
C THR A 153 -16.92 7.05 4.08
N THR A 154 -17.91 7.87 3.80
CA THR A 154 -19.27 7.79 4.33
C THR A 154 -20.26 7.69 3.17
N ALA A 155 -21.49 7.21 3.44
CA ALA A 155 -22.52 7.12 2.41
C ALA A 155 -22.88 8.48 1.76
N ASP A 156 -22.65 9.58 2.48
CA ASP A 156 -23.00 10.92 2.01
C ASP A 156 -21.84 11.58 1.22
N SER A 157 -20.61 11.06 1.33
CA SER A 157 -19.43 11.56 0.59
C SER A 157 -19.22 10.85 -0.76
N VAL A 158 -19.85 9.70 -0.99
CA VAL A 158 -19.67 8.91 -2.21
C VAL A 158 -20.24 9.63 -3.43
N VAL A 159 -19.40 9.81 -4.45
CA VAL A 159 -19.82 10.35 -5.77
C VAL A 159 -19.62 9.28 -6.83
N PRO A 160 -20.71 8.68 -7.35
CA PRO A 160 -20.59 7.69 -8.41
C PRO A 160 -19.89 8.28 -9.67
N PRO A 161 -19.01 7.51 -10.33
CA PRO A 161 -18.36 7.96 -11.54
C PRO A 161 -19.38 8.18 -12.68
N LYS A 162 -19.00 8.97 -13.68
CA LYS A 162 -19.87 9.24 -14.83
C LYS A 162 -20.19 7.95 -15.58
N GLY A 163 -21.49 7.70 -15.81
CA GLY A 163 -21.96 6.48 -16.49
C GLY A 163 -22.05 5.25 -15.58
N ALA A 164 -21.96 5.44 -14.25
CA ALA A 164 -22.18 4.39 -13.30
C ALA A 164 -23.61 3.81 -13.38
N ASP A 165 -23.77 2.53 -13.04
CA ASP A 165 -25.07 1.91 -12.85
C ASP A 165 -25.73 2.50 -11.60
N ALA A 166 -26.72 3.38 -11.79
CA ALA A 166 -27.36 4.12 -10.72
C ALA A 166 -28.02 3.20 -9.69
N ALA A 167 -28.59 2.07 -10.11
CA ALA A 167 -29.26 1.12 -9.21
C ALA A 167 -28.24 0.37 -8.34
N ALA A 168 -27.18 -0.16 -8.96
CA ALA A 168 -26.11 -0.85 -8.25
C ALA A 168 -25.42 0.09 -7.25
N TRP A 169 -25.09 1.32 -7.65
CA TRP A 169 -24.44 2.29 -6.76
C TRP A 169 -25.33 2.74 -5.61
N ALA A 170 -26.63 2.97 -5.86
CA ALA A 170 -27.56 3.27 -4.77
C ALA A 170 -27.66 2.12 -3.75
N ALA A 171 -27.76 0.89 -4.25
CA ALA A 171 -27.77 -0.29 -3.38
C ALA A 171 -26.45 -0.46 -2.60
N ALA A 172 -25.30 -0.21 -3.22
CA ALA A 172 -23.99 -0.24 -2.56
C ALA A 172 -23.87 0.84 -1.47
N ILE A 173 -24.33 2.06 -1.72
CA ILE A 173 -24.39 3.14 -0.72
C ILE A 173 -25.28 2.74 0.45
N ASP A 174 -26.42 2.07 0.21
CA ASP A 174 -27.31 1.59 1.27
C ASP A 174 -26.68 0.48 2.11
N VAL A 175 -25.75 -0.30 1.56
CA VAL A 175 -24.96 -1.28 2.33
C VAL A 175 -24.12 -0.56 3.38
N ILE A 176 -23.38 0.48 3.02
CA ILE A 176 -22.46 1.18 3.95
C ILE A 176 -23.17 2.18 4.90
N ARG A 177 -24.45 2.48 4.69
CA ARG A 177 -25.29 3.19 5.68
C ARG A 177 -25.56 2.37 6.92
N LYS A 178 -25.51 1.05 6.80
CA LYS A 178 -25.65 0.16 7.95
C LYS A 178 -24.40 0.27 8.85
N PRO A 179 -24.55 -0.03 10.15
CA PRO A 179 -23.38 -0.11 11.03
C PRO A 179 -22.43 -1.22 10.56
N PRO A 180 -21.11 -1.06 10.80
CA PRO A 180 -20.14 -2.09 10.45
C PRO A 180 -20.49 -3.40 11.19
N PRO A 181 -20.30 -4.56 10.53
CA PRO A 181 -20.54 -5.85 11.18
C PRO A 181 -19.53 -6.07 12.32
N PRO A 182 -19.90 -6.87 13.33
CA PRO A 182 -18.99 -7.29 14.37
C PRO A 182 -17.76 -7.97 13.78
N CYS A 183 -16.58 -7.69 14.32
CA CYS A 183 -15.34 -8.24 13.79
C CYS A 183 -14.37 -8.63 14.91
N GLU A 184 -13.51 -9.61 14.60
CA GLU A 184 -12.30 -9.86 15.37
C GLU A 184 -11.17 -8.98 14.81
N GLY A 185 -10.55 -8.16 15.68
CA GLY A 185 -9.48 -7.29 15.26
C GLY A 185 -8.18 -8.05 14.94
N ARG A 186 -7.49 -7.62 13.90
CA ARG A 186 -6.19 -8.08 13.42
C ARG A 186 -5.24 -6.91 13.25
N PHE A 187 -3.95 -7.21 13.17
CA PHE A 187 -2.95 -6.25 12.73
C PHE A 187 -3.11 -6.04 11.23
N LEU A 188 -3.35 -4.81 10.78
CA LEU A 188 -3.64 -4.45 9.41
C LEU A 188 -2.52 -3.60 8.81
N HIS A 189 -2.27 -3.79 7.53
CA HIS A 189 -1.44 -2.91 6.72
C HIS A 189 -2.19 -1.63 6.32
N ARG A 190 -3.43 -1.74 5.94
CA ARG A 190 -4.41 -0.73 5.49
C ARG A 190 -4.17 -0.14 4.10
N ASP A 191 -3.01 -0.40 3.52
CA ASP A 191 -2.70 -0.07 2.12
C ASP A 191 -1.99 -1.26 1.44
N PHE A 192 -2.47 -2.49 1.73
CA PHE A 192 -1.92 -3.71 1.12
C PHE A 192 -2.47 -3.88 -0.29
N GLN A 193 -1.62 -3.62 -1.27
CA GLN A 193 -1.96 -3.66 -2.69
C GLN A 193 -0.74 -4.03 -3.55
N PRO A 194 -0.91 -4.42 -4.84
CA PRO A 194 0.22 -4.78 -5.70
C PRO A 194 1.32 -3.72 -5.81
N GLY A 195 0.97 -2.43 -5.70
CA GLY A 195 1.92 -1.30 -5.74
C GLY A 195 2.85 -1.23 -4.53
N ASN A 196 2.45 -1.82 -3.40
CA ASN A 196 3.20 -1.81 -2.13
C ASN A 196 3.90 -3.16 -1.84
N VAL A 197 3.88 -4.09 -2.81
CA VAL A 197 4.54 -5.39 -2.67
C VAL A 197 5.66 -5.53 -3.70
N LEU A 198 6.85 -5.85 -3.22
CA LEU A 198 8.03 -6.07 -4.05
C LEU A 198 8.18 -7.56 -4.36
N PHE A 199 8.46 -7.85 -5.61
CA PHE A 199 8.68 -9.20 -6.10
C PHE A 199 10.09 -9.36 -6.69
N ASP A 200 10.66 -10.54 -6.49
CA ASP A 200 11.70 -11.09 -7.33
C ASP A 200 11.04 -12.05 -8.32
N VAL A 201 11.10 -11.70 -9.60
CA VAL A 201 10.52 -12.51 -10.69
C VAL A 201 11.65 -12.90 -11.63
N PRO A 202 12.17 -14.14 -11.56
CA PRO A 202 13.22 -14.59 -12.45
C PRO A 202 12.74 -14.58 -13.91
N PRO A 203 13.45 -13.90 -14.84
CA PRO A 203 13.00 -13.79 -16.24
C PRO A 203 12.80 -15.14 -16.95
N SER A 204 13.62 -16.14 -16.59
CA SER A 204 13.56 -17.49 -17.19
C SER A 204 12.48 -18.38 -16.56
N ARG A 205 11.94 -18.03 -15.41
CA ARG A 205 10.98 -18.82 -14.64
C ARG A 205 10.01 -17.92 -13.86
N PRO A 206 9.06 -17.25 -14.53
CA PRO A 206 8.10 -16.36 -13.87
C PRO A 206 7.26 -17.06 -12.78
N ALA A 207 7.08 -18.38 -12.88
CA ALA A 207 6.39 -19.19 -11.87
C ALA A 207 7.16 -19.28 -10.53
N ASP A 208 8.47 -19.00 -10.52
CA ASP A 208 9.29 -18.96 -9.30
C ASP A 208 9.26 -17.57 -8.64
N ALA A 209 8.30 -16.73 -8.99
CA ALA A 209 8.10 -15.42 -8.36
C ALA A 209 7.98 -15.55 -6.83
N ARG A 210 8.61 -14.64 -6.10
CA ARG A 210 8.52 -14.57 -4.64
C ARG A 210 8.40 -13.13 -4.18
N ILE A 211 7.70 -12.91 -3.08
CA ILE A 211 7.66 -11.62 -2.42
C ILE A 211 8.97 -11.39 -1.66
N THR A 212 9.57 -10.24 -1.88
CA THR A 212 10.82 -9.81 -1.24
C THR A 212 10.63 -8.61 -0.32
N GLY A 213 9.48 -7.95 -0.39
CA GLY A 213 9.19 -6.80 0.46
C GLY A 213 7.74 -6.39 0.45
N VAL A 214 7.31 -5.84 1.59
CA VAL A 214 6.06 -5.12 1.76
C VAL A 214 6.41 -3.74 2.32
N VAL A 215 5.96 -2.69 1.66
CA VAL A 215 6.32 -1.29 1.97
C VAL A 215 5.07 -0.44 2.21
N ASP A 216 5.27 0.77 2.72
CA ASP A 216 4.24 1.77 3.04
C ASP A 216 3.30 1.37 4.19
N TRP A 217 3.88 1.30 5.39
CA TRP A 217 3.20 0.92 6.62
C TRP A 217 2.56 2.10 7.38
N ALA A 218 2.48 3.29 6.74
CA ALA A 218 1.99 4.52 7.38
C ALA A 218 0.50 4.48 7.78
N ALA A 219 -0.28 3.58 7.18
CA ALA A 219 -1.71 3.40 7.47
C ALA A 219 -2.01 2.28 8.48
N THR A 220 -0.97 1.60 9.00
CA THR A 220 -1.11 0.46 9.92
C THR A 220 -2.11 0.73 11.05
N SER A 221 -3.02 -0.22 11.27
CA SER A 221 -4.07 -0.09 12.28
C SER A 221 -4.54 -1.44 12.80
N TRP A 222 -5.50 -1.44 13.72
CA TRP A 222 -6.18 -2.61 14.25
C TRP A 222 -7.62 -2.66 13.77
N GLY A 223 -8.06 -3.77 13.18
CA GLY A 223 -9.42 -3.91 12.65
C GLY A 223 -9.67 -5.27 11.99
N PRO A 224 -10.80 -5.44 11.29
CA PRO A 224 -11.11 -6.70 10.61
C PRO A 224 -10.17 -6.96 9.43
N ALA A 225 -9.79 -8.23 9.24
CA ALA A 225 -8.99 -8.68 8.09
C ALA A 225 -9.62 -8.29 6.74
N ASP A 226 -10.95 -8.28 6.71
CA ASP A 226 -11.75 -7.93 5.53
C ASP A 226 -11.41 -6.56 4.95
N LEU A 227 -10.93 -5.60 5.75
CA LEU A 227 -10.50 -4.27 5.27
C LEU A 227 -9.30 -4.36 4.31
N ASP A 228 -8.24 -5.09 4.69
CA ASP A 228 -7.07 -5.25 3.83
C ASP A 228 -7.37 -6.15 2.63
N VAL A 229 -8.20 -7.18 2.83
CA VAL A 229 -8.64 -8.04 1.73
C VAL A 229 -9.49 -7.26 0.74
N ALA A 230 -10.43 -6.45 1.20
CA ALA A 230 -11.23 -5.58 0.34
C ALA A 230 -10.34 -4.59 -0.43
N HIS A 231 -9.37 -3.95 0.24
CA HIS A 231 -8.46 -3.00 -0.39
C HIS A 231 -7.60 -3.65 -1.50
N CYS A 232 -7.03 -4.82 -1.24
CA CYS A 232 -6.28 -5.55 -2.25
C CYS A 232 -7.20 -6.03 -3.40
N SER A 233 -8.41 -6.50 -3.09
CA SER A 233 -9.42 -6.91 -4.08
C SER A 233 -9.81 -5.75 -5.00
N THR A 234 -10.12 -4.58 -4.44
CA THR A 234 -10.44 -3.37 -5.23
C THR A 234 -9.28 -2.99 -6.14
N ASN A 235 -8.05 -2.93 -5.62
CA ASN A 235 -6.87 -2.58 -6.41
C ASN A 235 -6.61 -3.61 -7.53
N LEU A 236 -6.77 -4.90 -7.29
CA LEU A 236 -6.68 -5.94 -8.32
C LEU A 236 -7.78 -5.80 -9.37
N ALA A 237 -9.01 -5.48 -8.96
CA ALA A 237 -10.12 -5.23 -9.88
C ALA A 237 -9.85 -4.02 -10.79
N LEU A 238 -9.31 -2.95 -10.24
CA LEU A 238 -8.98 -1.74 -10.98
C LEU A 238 -7.77 -1.92 -11.91
N LEU A 239 -6.74 -2.68 -11.48
CA LEU A 239 -5.54 -2.98 -12.26
C LEU A 239 -5.79 -4.00 -13.37
N HIS A 240 -6.55 -5.06 -13.10
CA HIS A 240 -6.60 -6.27 -13.93
C HIS A 240 -8.01 -6.70 -14.35
N GLY A 241 -9.03 -6.01 -13.85
CA GLY A 241 -10.44 -6.31 -14.09
C GLY A 241 -11.14 -7.00 -12.91
N PRO A 242 -12.50 -6.90 -12.83
CA PRO A 242 -13.29 -7.30 -11.65
C PRO A 242 -13.08 -8.77 -11.22
N ALA A 243 -12.86 -9.68 -12.18
CA ALA A 243 -12.64 -11.10 -11.86
C ALA A 243 -11.46 -11.34 -10.92
N TRP A 244 -10.36 -10.57 -11.07
CA TRP A 244 -9.19 -10.69 -10.20
C TRP A 244 -9.44 -10.16 -8.80
N GLY A 245 -10.24 -9.11 -8.66
CA GLY A 245 -10.68 -8.63 -7.36
C GLY A 245 -11.51 -9.68 -6.60
N LEU A 246 -12.51 -10.28 -7.27
CA LEU A 246 -13.32 -11.34 -6.67
C LEU A 246 -12.48 -12.57 -6.28
N ARG A 247 -11.54 -12.98 -7.14
CA ARG A 247 -10.65 -14.11 -6.90
C ARG A 247 -9.73 -13.92 -5.68
N PHE A 248 -9.39 -12.69 -5.30
CA PHE A 248 -8.47 -12.45 -4.18
C PHE A 248 -9.03 -12.87 -2.83
N SER A 249 -10.30 -12.62 -2.57
CA SER A 249 -10.95 -13.06 -1.32
C SER A 249 -10.93 -14.59 -1.17
N GLU A 250 -11.18 -15.33 -2.26
CA GLU A 250 -11.07 -16.79 -2.28
C GLU A 250 -9.64 -17.24 -2.03
N ALA A 251 -8.65 -16.63 -2.72
CA ALA A 251 -7.24 -16.95 -2.53
C ALA A 251 -6.77 -16.69 -1.08
N TYR A 252 -7.31 -15.67 -0.42
CA TYR A 252 -7.02 -15.38 0.98
C TYR A 252 -7.56 -16.48 1.92
N GLU A 253 -8.79 -16.99 1.70
CA GLU A 253 -9.33 -18.11 2.47
C GLU A 253 -8.59 -19.43 2.15
N GLU A 254 -8.25 -19.69 0.89
CA GLU A 254 -7.41 -20.84 0.47
C GLU A 254 -6.02 -20.82 1.15
N ALA A 255 -5.48 -19.63 1.41
CA ALA A 255 -4.23 -19.44 2.15
C ALA A 255 -4.38 -19.64 3.67
N GLY A 256 -5.58 -19.93 4.17
CA GLY A 256 -5.89 -20.12 5.59
C GLY A 256 -6.32 -18.85 6.32
N GLY A 257 -6.60 -17.78 5.59
CA GLY A 257 -7.17 -16.55 6.15
C GLY A 257 -8.63 -16.73 6.58
N VAL A 258 -9.06 -15.89 7.52
CA VAL A 258 -10.43 -15.91 8.04
C VAL A 258 -11.07 -14.55 7.80
N LEU A 259 -12.18 -14.54 7.06
CA LEU A 259 -13.02 -13.39 6.79
C LEU A 259 -14.28 -13.42 7.67
N ALA A 260 -15.11 -12.37 7.58
CA ALA A 260 -16.41 -12.32 8.22
C ALA A 260 -17.27 -13.55 7.86
N ALA A 261 -18.12 -13.97 8.79
CA ALA A 261 -18.80 -15.26 8.71
C ALA A 261 -19.84 -15.35 7.58
N THR A 262 -20.54 -14.25 7.32
CA THR A 262 -21.61 -14.22 6.32
C THR A 262 -21.21 -13.45 5.07
N ALA A 263 -21.81 -13.82 3.92
CA ALA A 263 -21.60 -13.11 2.66
C ALA A 263 -21.95 -11.61 2.76
N ASN A 264 -23.01 -11.27 3.48
CA ASN A 264 -23.42 -9.87 3.69
C ASN A 264 -22.39 -9.05 4.48
N GLU A 265 -21.74 -9.65 5.50
CA GLU A 265 -20.69 -8.99 6.28
C GLU A 265 -19.44 -8.76 5.44
N ARG A 266 -19.03 -9.75 4.64
CA ARG A 266 -17.91 -9.63 3.69
C ARG A 266 -18.18 -8.56 2.65
N LEU A 267 -19.40 -8.55 2.08
CA LEU A 267 -19.81 -7.56 1.11
C LEU A 267 -19.74 -6.14 1.68
N TYR A 268 -20.12 -5.94 2.94
CA TYR A 268 -20.04 -4.63 3.58
C TYR A 268 -18.64 -4.02 3.45
N TRP A 269 -17.59 -4.81 3.70
CA TRP A 269 -16.20 -4.34 3.62
C TRP A 269 -15.74 -4.14 2.19
N GLN A 270 -16.09 -5.06 1.27
CA GLN A 270 -15.75 -4.96 -0.15
C GLN A 270 -16.39 -3.73 -0.82
N VAL A 271 -17.68 -3.52 -0.57
CA VAL A 271 -18.40 -2.35 -1.09
C VAL A 271 -17.83 -1.07 -0.50
N ARG A 272 -17.57 -1.07 0.81
CA ARG A 272 -17.03 0.11 1.48
C ARG A 272 -15.71 0.56 0.91
N ASP A 273 -14.79 -0.35 0.61
CA ASP A 273 -13.50 -0.04 0.00
C ASP A 273 -13.68 0.42 -1.46
N GLY A 274 -14.49 -0.29 -2.24
CA GLY A 274 -14.79 0.12 -3.62
C GLY A 274 -15.38 1.52 -3.72
N LEU A 275 -16.31 1.88 -2.81
CA LEU A 275 -16.89 3.22 -2.77
C LEU A 275 -15.87 4.29 -2.34
N ALA A 276 -14.95 3.97 -1.43
CA ALA A 276 -13.88 4.89 -1.03
C ALA A 276 -12.97 5.23 -2.22
N CYS A 277 -12.68 4.27 -3.10
CA CYS A 277 -11.86 4.50 -4.29
C CYS A 277 -12.50 5.47 -5.29
N SER A 278 -13.81 5.74 -5.23
CA SER A 278 -14.49 6.63 -6.17
C SER A 278 -13.98 8.07 -6.13
N GLU A 279 -13.53 8.53 -4.97
CA GLU A 279 -12.99 9.88 -4.78
C GLU A 279 -11.53 9.99 -5.28
N GLU A 280 -10.82 8.86 -5.38
CA GLU A 280 -9.38 8.81 -5.67
C GLU A 280 -9.02 8.34 -7.08
N VAL A 281 -10.02 7.98 -7.91
CA VAL A 281 -9.81 7.37 -9.24
C VAL A 281 -8.79 8.12 -10.10
N GLN A 282 -8.84 9.46 -10.11
CA GLN A 282 -7.92 10.27 -10.92
C GLN A 282 -6.47 10.11 -10.45
N GLN A 283 -6.26 10.12 -9.14
CA GLN A 283 -4.94 10.00 -8.54
C GLN A 283 -4.40 8.58 -8.73
N VAL A 284 -5.21 7.56 -8.48
CA VAL A 284 -4.87 6.14 -8.69
C VAL A 284 -4.48 5.89 -10.14
N ALA A 285 -5.30 6.33 -11.10
CA ALA A 285 -5.00 6.21 -12.52
C ALA A 285 -3.71 6.92 -12.93
N LYS A 286 -3.43 8.11 -12.36
CA LYS A 286 -2.18 8.84 -12.61
C LYS A 286 -0.97 8.03 -12.10
N THR A 287 -1.01 7.57 -10.86
CA THR A 287 0.06 6.79 -10.24
C THR A 287 0.39 5.53 -11.05
N TRP A 288 -0.62 4.78 -11.48
CA TRP A 288 -0.36 3.57 -12.27
C TRP A 288 0.18 3.85 -13.67
N ARG A 289 -0.25 4.93 -14.33
CA ARG A 289 0.36 5.34 -15.62
C ARG A 289 1.83 5.67 -15.45
N GLU A 290 2.18 6.40 -14.40
CA GLU A 290 3.57 6.74 -14.06
C GLU A 290 4.39 5.49 -13.68
N ALA A 291 3.73 4.47 -13.13
CA ALA A 291 4.32 3.17 -12.81
C ALA A 291 4.36 2.18 -14.00
N GLY A 292 4.12 2.63 -15.22
CA GLY A 292 4.28 1.82 -16.43
C GLY A 292 3.00 1.18 -16.99
N ARG A 293 1.80 1.62 -16.54
CA ARG A 293 0.50 1.16 -17.06
C ARG A 293 -0.23 2.31 -17.81
N PRO A 294 0.31 2.78 -18.96
CA PRO A 294 -0.21 3.96 -19.67
C PRO A 294 -1.66 3.81 -20.16
N GLU A 295 -2.14 2.57 -20.34
CA GLU A 295 -3.50 2.24 -20.76
C GLU A 295 -4.55 2.44 -19.64
N LEU A 296 -4.12 2.53 -18.38
CA LEU A 296 -5.02 2.78 -17.24
C LEU A 296 -5.34 4.27 -17.14
N THR A 297 -6.13 4.74 -18.09
CA THR A 297 -6.67 6.09 -18.07
C THR A 297 -7.67 6.26 -16.93
N THR A 298 -7.96 7.49 -16.50
CA THR A 298 -9.02 7.76 -15.51
C THR A 298 -10.32 7.08 -15.91
N ARG A 299 -10.71 7.20 -17.18
CA ARG A 299 -11.91 6.56 -17.71
C ARG A 299 -11.88 5.03 -17.60
N THR A 300 -10.76 4.39 -17.92
CA THR A 300 -10.60 2.93 -17.79
C THR A 300 -10.76 2.48 -16.33
N VAL A 301 -10.20 3.23 -15.40
CA VAL A 301 -10.30 2.93 -13.97
C VAL A 301 -11.72 3.14 -13.45
N GLU A 302 -12.41 4.23 -13.88
CA GLU A 302 -13.83 4.46 -13.58
C GLU A 302 -14.73 3.34 -14.12
N GLU A 303 -14.52 2.89 -15.36
CA GLU A 303 -15.28 1.79 -15.97
C GLU A 303 -15.07 0.48 -15.20
N ARG A 304 -13.83 0.19 -14.78
CA ARG A 304 -13.51 -1.00 -13.96
C ARG A 304 -14.09 -0.91 -12.55
N LEU A 305 -14.04 0.26 -11.92
CA LEU A 305 -14.66 0.48 -10.61
C LEU A 305 -16.17 0.26 -10.69
N ASN A 306 -16.83 0.84 -11.69
CA ASN A 306 -18.25 0.63 -11.92
C ASN A 306 -18.58 -0.86 -12.09
N ALA A 307 -17.85 -1.55 -12.96
CA ALA A 307 -18.03 -2.99 -13.17
C ALA A 307 -17.79 -3.82 -11.90
N CYS A 308 -16.82 -3.42 -11.07
CA CYS A 308 -16.55 -4.06 -9.77
C CYS A 308 -17.72 -3.88 -8.80
N VAL A 309 -18.21 -2.65 -8.62
CA VAL A 309 -19.36 -2.36 -7.75
C VAL A 309 -20.61 -3.11 -8.22
N THR A 310 -20.89 -3.10 -9.53
CA THR A 310 -22.02 -3.85 -10.10
C THR A 310 -21.89 -5.34 -9.83
N ALA A 311 -20.72 -5.94 -10.09
CA ALA A 311 -20.50 -7.37 -9.85
C ALA A 311 -20.64 -7.77 -8.37
N LEU A 312 -20.21 -6.90 -7.43
CA LEU A 312 -20.41 -7.13 -6.01
C LEU A 312 -21.89 -7.13 -5.62
N MET A 313 -22.69 -6.26 -6.23
CA MET A 313 -24.13 -6.19 -5.96
C MET A 313 -24.90 -7.35 -6.58
N ASP A 314 -24.53 -7.79 -7.79
CA ASP A 314 -25.13 -8.93 -8.48
C ASP A 314 -24.88 -10.26 -7.76
N ALA A 315 -23.76 -10.39 -7.07
CA ALA A 315 -23.42 -11.60 -6.29
C ALA A 315 -24.34 -11.84 -5.08
N LEU A 316 -25.18 -10.85 -4.72
CA LEU A 316 -26.17 -10.95 -3.64
C LEU A 316 -27.61 -11.19 -4.12
N ALA A 317 -27.88 -10.96 -5.40
CA ALA A 317 -29.21 -11.10 -5.97
C ALA A 317 -29.55 -12.58 -6.26
#